data_b7c3273b507e3618508e0df23675047d
#
_entry.id   b7c3273b507e3618508e0df23675047d
#
_cell.length_a   1.000
_cell.length_b   1.000
_cell.length_c   1.000
_cell.angle_alpha   90.00
_cell.angle_beta   90.00
_cell.angle_gamma   90.00
#
_symmetry.space_group_name_H-M   'P 1'
#
loop_
_entity.id
_entity.type
_entity.pdbx_description
1 polymer ?
#
loop_
_entity_poly.entity_id
_entity_poly.type
_entity_poly.pdbx_seq_one_letter_code
_entity_poly.pdbx_strand_id
1 'polypeptide(L)'
;MNIKQIENQYFIHTYKRNNLVIKKAKNQFVWDDKGKKYLDFFSGISVCNVGHCNDFVVKAIKSQADLYIHTSNLYYAPSQIKLGQALAKRAFVGAKVFLSNSGAEANECAIKLARKWGFLNPSKDGNRYEIICFDNSFHGRTMATMAATGQKKFHEYLKPLQEKFVFARFNDIESVKKLISIKTVAVIVEPVQGEGGVFSADKKFLKDLRVLCDKNNILLIFDEIQCGVGRTGKFYAFENYNVKPDIVTIAKSLANGLPLGATIASKKCADAFVYGDHGSTFGGNPVSCAAATCVLKIMTSKFLNNSLKISKYLFSKLETLKTKHSIIKEIRGMGLIIGVDLTVNGKDIVSYCLSKGLIINCTHDTVLRLLPALIITKRDVDTAIKIIDEALTKQA
;
A
#
# COMPACT_ATOMS: atom_id res chain seq x y z
N MET A 1 -22.00 29.74 2.46
CA MET A 1 -22.06 28.27 2.45
C MET A 1 -20.82 27.74 3.16
N ASN A 2 -20.97 26.85 4.14
CA ASN A 2 -19.82 26.25 4.80
C ASN A 2 -19.21 25.13 3.93
N ILE A 3 -17.96 24.70 4.23
CA ILE A 3 -17.20 23.74 3.41
C ILE A 3 -17.96 22.41 3.19
N LYS A 4 -18.77 21.96 4.17
CA LYS A 4 -19.57 20.73 4.06
C LYS A 4 -20.77 20.90 3.11
N GLN A 5 -21.41 22.07 3.13
CA GLN A 5 -22.49 22.37 2.19
C GLN A 5 -21.97 22.43 0.75
N ILE A 6 -20.78 23.03 0.56
CA ILE A 6 -20.10 23.06 -0.73
C ILE A 6 -19.77 21.66 -1.20
N GLU A 7 -19.16 20.82 -0.32
CA GLU A 7 -18.82 19.43 -0.65
C GLU A 7 -20.07 18.62 -1.02
N ASN A 8 -21.12 18.73 -0.21
CA ASN A 8 -22.37 18.02 -0.47
C ASN A 8 -23.07 18.43 -1.78
N GLN A 9 -22.88 19.69 -2.22
CA GLN A 9 -23.49 20.20 -3.44
C GLN A 9 -22.67 19.85 -4.71
N TYR A 10 -21.34 19.81 -4.63
CA TYR A 10 -20.47 19.76 -5.83
C TYR A 10 -19.67 18.49 -6.00
N PHE A 11 -19.64 17.59 -5.00
CA PHE A 11 -18.85 16.35 -5.07
C PHE A 11 -19.73 15.11 -5.14
N ILE A 12 -19.29 14.11 -5.92
CA ILE A 12 -19.91 12.78 -5.89
C ILE A 12 -19.62 12.14 -4.53
N HIS A 13 -20.65 11.63 -3.86
CA HIS A 13 -20.57 11.10 -2.49
C HIS A 13 -19.91 9.73 -2.40
N THR A 14 -18.63 9.63 -2.73
CA THR A 14 -17.83 8.39 -2.64
C THR A 14 -17.07 8.26 -1.31
N TYR A 15 -16.92 9.36 -0.58
CA TYR A 15 -16.22 9.39 0.70
C TYR A 15 -17.10 9.90 1.83
N LYS A 16 -17.22 9.11 2.92
CA LYS A 16 -17.79 9.59 4.18
C LYS A 16 -16.71 10.29 5.00
N ARG A 17 -16.60 11.61 4.88
CA ARG A 17 -15.57 12.39 5.56
C ARG A 17 -15.80 12.49 7.06
N ASN A 18 -14.73 12.45 7.85
CA ASN A 18 -14.77 12.85 9.25
C ASN A 18 -15.01 14.36 9.37
N ASN A 19 -15.61 14.78 10.49
CA ASN A 19 -15.85 16.19 10.76
C ASN A 19 -14.57 16.93 11.19
N LEU A 20 -13.58 16.97 10.28
CA LEU A 20 -12.28 17.57 10.52
C LEU A 20 -11.82 18.30 9.26
N VAL A 21 -11.61 19.61 9.35
CA VAL A 21 -11.05 20.44 8.28
C VAL A 21 -9.57 20.61 8.54
N ILE A 22 -8.73 19.95 7.74
CA ILE A 22 -7.27 20.04 7.86
C ILE A 22 -6.79 21.34 7.21
N LYS A 23 -6.10 22.18 7.99
CA LYS A 23 -5.50 23.43 7.52
C LYS A 23 -3.97 23.36 7.38
N LYS A 24 -3.31 22.56 8.20
CA LYS A 24 -1.85 22.44 8.23
C LYS A 24 -1.43 21.03 8.62
N ALA A 25 -0.30 20.58 8.08
CA ALA A 25 0.32 19.32 8.49
C ALA A 25 1.86 19.46 8.53
N LYS A 26 2.52 18.83 9.51
CA LYS A 26 3.98 18.77 9.63
C LYS A 26 4.41 17.54 10.43
N ASN A 27 5.38 16.80 9.89
CA ASN A 27 5.88 15.57 10.49
C ASN A 27 4.74 14.56 10.78
N GLN A 28 4.55 14.12 12.02
CA GLN A 28 3.49 13.21 12.45
C GLN A 28 2.22 13.92 12.94
N PHE A 29 2.06 15.21 12.69
CA PHE A 29 0.96 16.01 13.19
C PHE A 29 0.19 16.70 12.08
N VAL A 30 -1.12 16.87 12.31
CA VAL A 30 -1.99 17.73 11.52
C VAL A 30 -2.71 18.73 12.43
N TRP A 31 -3.18 19.84 11.88
CA TRP A 31 -3.94 20.87 12.58
C TRP A 31 -5.22 21.18 11.83
N ASP A 32 -6.30 21.32 12.55
CA ASP A 32 -7.56 21.76 11.98
C ASP A 32 -7.63 23.29 11.78
N ASP A 33 -8.76 23.75 11.25
CA ASP A 33 -9.05 25.15 11.00
C ASP A 33 -9.19 26.00 12.27
N LYS A 34 -9.37 25.37 13.44
CA LYS A 34 -9.43 25.99 14.77
C LYS A 34 -8.08 25.98 15.47
N GLY A 35 -7.05 25.43 14.84
CA GLY A 35 -5.68 25.35 15.41
C GLY A 35 -5.46 24.17 16.35
N LYS A 36 -6.45 23.29 16.55
CA LYS A 36 -6.27 22.06 17.34
C LYS A 36 -5.32 21.11 16.63
N LYS A 37 -4.35 20.60 17.40
CA LYS A 37 -3.31 19.67 16.94
C LYS A 37 -3.77 18.23 17.13
N TYR A 38 -3.50 17.40 16.13
CA TYR A 38 -3.78 15.96 16.13
C TYR A 38 -2.50 15.19 15.84
N LEU A 39 -2.29 14.10 16.59
CA LEU A 39 -1.28 13.08 16.29
C LEU A 39 -1.84 12.14 15.22
N ASP A 40 -1.14 12.02 14.11
CA ASP A 40 -1.64 11.26 12.94
C ASP A 40 -1.05 9.84 12.90
N PHE A 41 -1.86 8.86 13.31
CA PHE A 41 -1.56 7.44 13.20
C PHE A 41 -2.25 6.76 12.00
N PHE A 42 -2.60 7.56 10.98
CA PHE A 42 -3.20 7.12 9.73
C PHE A 42 -2.34 7.46 8.49
N SER A 43 -1.64 8.62 8.54
CA SER A 43 -0.70 9.10 7.53
C SER A 43 -1.25 9.07 6.09
N GLY A 44 -2.55 9.37 5.92
CA GLY A 44 -3.21 9.32 4.61
C GLY A 44 -3.29 7.91 4.02
N ILE A 45 -3.50 6.89 4.85
CA ILE A 45 -3.50 5.45 4.50
C ILE A 45 -2.09 4.99 4.05
N SER A 46 -1.10 5.14 4.95
CA SER A 46 0.30 4.74 4.68
C SER A 46 0.94 5.53 3.53
N VAL A 47 0.62 6.83 3.41
CA VAL A 47 1.16 7.69 2.34
C VAL A 47 2.32 8.56 2.85
N CYS A 48 2.16 9.23 3.98
CA CYS A 48 3.16 10.17 4.50
C CYS A 48 4.19 9.46 5.41
N ASN A 49 4.88 8.43 4.90
CA ASN A 49 5.78 7.60 5.69
C ASN A 49 6.96 8.38 6.29
N VAL A 50 7.49 9.39 5.62
CA VAL A 50 8.57 10.25 6.16
C VAL A 50 8.03 11.51 6.84
N GLY A 51 6.72 11.52 7.15
CA GLY A 51 6.02 12.64 7.79
C GLY A 51 5.49 13.67 6.80
N HIS A 52 4.44 14.38 7.24
CA HIS A 52 3.86 15.48 6.47
C HIS A 52 4.86 16.59 6.24
N CYS A 53 4.84 17.18 5.06
CA CYS A 53 5.67 18.33 4.69
C CYS A 53 7.14 18.17 5.12
N ASN A 54 7.72 16.98 4.89
CA ASN A 54 9.14 16.73 5.15
C ASN A 54 9.99 17.74 4.39
N ASP A 55 10.91 18.43 5.07
CA ASP A 55 11.65 19.56 4.52
C ASP A 55 12.48 19.18 3.28
N PHE A 56 13.10 18.00 3.29
CA PHE A 56 13.89 17.52 2.16
C PHE A 56 13.00 17.22 0.96
N VAL A 57 11.83 16.60 1.19
CA VAL A 57 10.87 16.29 0.12
C VAL A 57 10.29 17.58 -0.45
N VAL A 58 9.87 18.53 0.40
CA VAL A 58 9.34 19.83 -0.05
C VAL A 58 10.41 20.62 -0.84
N LYS A 59 11.67 20.60 -0.40
CA LYS A 59 12.76 21.23 -1.14
C LYS A 59 12.95 20.61 -2.52
N ALA A 60 12.93 19.27 -2.62
CA ALA A 60 13.05 18.57 -3.90
C ALA A 60 11.89 18.89 -4.86
N ILE A 61 10.65 18.97 -4.34
CA ILE A 61 9.45 19.38 -5.09
C ILE A 61 9.64 20.79 -5.67
N LYS A 62 9.98 21.77 -4.84
CA LYS A 62 10.19 23.17 -5.25
C LYS A 62 11.27 23.27 -6.32
N SER A 63 12.45 22.68 -6.06
CA SER A 63 13.57 22.72 -7.00
C SER A 63 13.24 22.09 -8.36
N GLN A 64 12.45 21.02 -8.40
CA GLN A 64 12.06 20.43 -9.69
C GLN A 64 10.95 21.25 -10.37
N ALA A 65 10.02 21.82 -9.60
CA ALA A 65 8.93 22.65 -10.15
C ALA A 65 9.47 23.95 -10.79
N ASP A 66 10.54 24.51 -10.25
CA ASP A 66 11.24 25.68 -10.81
C ASP A 66 11.91 25.38 -12.18
N LEU A 67 12.24 24.11 -12.44
CA LEU A 67 12.84 23.71 -13.73
C LEU A 67 11.77 23.40 -14.77
N TYR A 68 10.90 22.45 -14.50
CA TYR A 68 9.73 22.07 -15.32
C TYR A 68 8.87 21.06 -14.55
N ILE A 69 7.56 21.06 -14.88
CA ILE A 69 6.56 20.18 -14.23
C ILE A 69 6.24 18.96 -15.09
N HIS A 70 6.13 19.13 -16.42
CA HIS A 70 5.76 18.05 -17.33
C HIS A 70 6.40 18.26 -18.72
N THR A 71 6.85 17.15 -19.33
CA THR A 71 7.48 17.18 -20.66
C THR A 71 7.04 16.03 -21.55
N SER A 72 6.02 15.25 -21.16
CA SER A 72 5.65 13.98 -21.81
C SER A 72 6.69 12.86 -21.63
N ASN A 73 6.25 11.61 -21.77
CA ASN A 73 7.13 10.43 -21.77
C ASN A 73 7.79 10.17 -23.13
N LEU A 74 7.60 11.09 -24.10
CA LEU A 74 8.31 11.05 -25.39
C LEU A 74 9.71 11.64 -25.30
N TYR A 75 10.06 12.32 -24.20
CA TYR A 75 11.37 12.92 -23.97
C TYR A 75 12.00 12.39 -22.68
N TYR A 76 13.31 12.44 -22.58
CA TYR A 76 14.04 12.01 -21.39
C TYR A 76 13.94 13.06 -20.28
N ALA A 77 13.36 12.69 -19.15
CA ALA A 77 13.34 13.48 -17.92
C ALA A 77 14.36 12.92 -16.92
N PRO A 78 15.44 13.63 -16.56
CA PRO A 78 16.50 13.12 -15.69
C PRO A 78 16.01 12.63 -14.32
N SER A 79 15.00 13.30 -13.70
CA SER A 79 14.42 12.88 -12.42
C SER A 79 13.72 11.51 -12.52
N GLN A 80 13.03 11.26 -13.64
CA GLN A 80 12.35 10.01 -13.94
C GLN A 80 13.34 8.86 -14.10
N ILE A 81 14.40 9.08 -14.93
CA ILE A 81 15.43 8.08 -15.19
C ILE A 81 16.21 7.71 -13.92
N LYS A 82 16.59 8.71 -13.11
CA LYS A 82 17.26 8.49 -11.81
C LYS A 82 16.41 7.65 -10.87
N LEU A 83 15.10 7.94 -10.77
CA LEU A 83 14.18 7.18 -9.95
C LEU A 83 14.05 5.74 -10.43
N GLY A 84 13.79 5.55 -11.73
CA GLY A 84 13.66 4.22 -12.34
C GLY A 84 14.90 3.35 -12.09
N GLN A 85 16.10 3.92 -12.31
CA GLN A 85 17.35 3.23 -12.01
C GLN A 85 17.50 2.84 -10.54
N ALA A 86 17.16 3.76 -9.61
CA ALA A 86 17.26 3.51 -8.18
C ALA A 86 16.31 2.41 -7.70
N LEU A 87 15.07 2.39 -8.20
CA LEU A 87 14.07 1.36 -7.90
C LEU A 87 14.49 0.00 -8.45
N ALA A 88 14.91 -0.06 -9.72
CA ALA A 88 15.35 -1.28 -10.37
C ALA A 88 16.54 -1.93 -9.64
N LYS A 89 17.60 -1.17 -9.36
CA LYS A 89 18.79 -1.64 -8.64
C LYS A 89 18.47 -2.17 -7.23
N ARG A 90 17.46 -1.58 -6.57
CA ARG A 90 17.07 -1.99 -5.22
C ARG A 90 16.20 -3.24 -5.20
N ALA A 91 15.45 -3.52 -6.28
CA ALA A 91 14.56 -4.67 -6.36
C ALA A 91 15.28 -5.95 -6.82
N PHE A 92 15.67 -5.98 -8.09
CA PHE A 92 16.22 -7.19 -8.72
C PHE A 92 17.35 -6.85 -9.69
N VAL A 93 18.27 -7.79 -9.88
CA VAL A 93 19.27 -7.67 -10.96
C VAL A 93 18.55 -7.75 -12.31
N GLY A 94 18.79 -6.78 -13.19
CA GLY A 94 18.18 -6.71 -14.52
C GLY A 94 16.70 -6.30 -14.52
N ALA A 95 16.19 -5.75 -13.41
CA ALA A 95 14.81 -5.24 -13.36
C ALA A 95 14.59 -4.04 -14.28
N LYS A 96 13.35 -3.92 -14.78
CA LYS A 96 12.85 -2.74 -15.49
C LYS A 96 11.65 -2.14 -14.77
N VAL A 97 11.42 -0.85 -14.94
CA VAL A 97 10.41 -0.08 -14.20
C VAL A 97 9.47 0.62 -15.17
N PHE A 98 8.17 0.52 -14.92
CA PHE A 98 7.17 1.42 -15.48
C PHE A 98 6.66 2.32 -14.35
N LEU A 99 6.59 3.63 -14.61
CA LEU A 99 6.08 4.61 -13.66
C LEU A 99 4.65 5.03 -14.02
N SER A 100 3.77 5.08 -13.03
CA SER A 100 2.35 5.44 -13.14
C SER A 100 1.99 6.51 -12.10
N ASN A 101 0.69 6.85 -11.94
CA ASN A 101 0.25 7.90 -11.01
C ASN A 101 -0.33 7.35 -9.70
N SER A 102 -0.71 6.08 -9.69
CA SER A 102 -1.41 5.46 -8.57
C SER A 102 -1.07 3.98 -8.41
N GLY A 103 -1.46 3.41 -7.27
CA GLY A 103 -1.36 1.97 -7.05
C GLY A 103 -2.26 1.17 -8.00
N ALA A 104 -3.46 1.66 -8.28
CA ALA A 104 -4.35 1.01 -9.23
C ALA A 104 -3.71 0.92 -10.62
N GLU A 105 -3.13 2.01 -11.13
CA GLU A 105 -2.41 2.00 -12.40
C GLU A 105 -1.18 1.09 -12.38
N ALA A 106 -0.44 1.03 -11.27
CA ALA A 106 0.69 0.11 -11.14
C ALA A 106 0.23 -1.35 -11.22
N ASN A 107 -0.89 -1.70 -10.58
CA ASN A 107 -1.47 -3.04 -10.66
C ASN A 107 -2.06 -3.33 -12.05
N GLU A 108 -2.70 -2.36 -12.71
CA GLU A 108 -3.14 -2.50 -14.12
C GLU A 108 -1.97 -2.85 -15.04
N CYS A 109 -0.84 -2.15 -14.86
CA CYS A 109 0.39 -2.44 -15.59
C CYS A 109 0.89 -3.86 -15.31
N ALA A 110 0.92 -4.30 -14.04
CA ALA A 110 1.35 -5.65 -13.65
C ALA A 110 0.43 -6.73 -14.25
N ILE A 111 -0.89 -6.53 -14.21
CA ILE A 111 -1.89 -7.43 -14.79
C ILE A 111 -1.72 -7.53 -16.31
N LYS A 112 -1.59 -6.39 -17.01
CA LYS A 112 -1.37 -6.36 -18.46
C LYS A 112 -0.05 -7.01 -18.85
N LEU A 113 1.03 -6.71 -18.11
CA LEU A 113 2.34 -7.30 -18.35
C LEU A 113 2.32 -8.83 -18.19
N ALA A 114 1.67 -9.32 -17.12
CA ALA A 114 1.52 -10.76 -16.89
C ALA A 114 0.74 -11.43 -18.03
N ARG A 115 -0.37 -10.84 -18.48
CA ARG A 115 -1.15 -11.36 -19.60
C ARG A 115 -0.40 -11.34 -20.94
N LYS A 116 0.36 -10.26 -21.21
CA LYS A 116 1.23 -10.20 -22.40
C LYS A 116 2.34 -11.24 -22.34
N TRP A 117 2.95 -11.43 -21.17
CA TRP A 117 3.94 -12.49 -20.97
C TRP A 117 3.33 -13.87 -21.20
N GLY A 118 2.10 -14.11 -20.71
CA GLY A 118 1.38 -15.37 -20.94
C GLY A 118 1.01 -15.61 -22.40
N PHE A 119 0.71 -14.56 -23.16
CA PHE A 119 0.52 -14.63 -24.60
C PHE A 119 1.80 -15.04 -25.34
N LEU A 120 2.95 -14.50 -24.94
CA LEU A 120 4.26 -14.82 -25.52
C LEU A 120 4.82 -16.18 -25.05
N ASN A 121 4.28 -16.71 -23.93
CA ASN A 121 4.66 -18.00 -23.36
C ASN A 121 3.40 -18.88 -23.18
N PRO A 122 2.75 -19.31 -24.27
CA PRO A 122 1.52 -20.06 -24.21
C PRO A 122 1.72 -21.44 -23.56
N SER A 123 0.64 -22.04 -23.07
CA SER A 123 0.59 -23.45 -22.73
C SER A 123 0.37 -24.29 -23.99
N LYS A 124 0.40 -25.61 -23.84
CA LYS A 124 0.06 -26.54 -24.94
C LYS A 124 -1.38 -26.33 -25.50
N ASP A 125 -2.29 -25.77 -24.68
CA ASP A 125 -3.70 -25.56 -25.05
C ASP A 125 -4.02 -24.06 -25.28
N GLY A 126 -3.01 -23.22 -25.57
CA GLY A 126 -3.16 -21.82 -25.96
C GLY A 126 -2.72 -20.81 -24.91
N ASN A 127 -3.25 -19.60 -25.01
CA ASN A 127 -2.81 -18.45 -24.21
C ASN A 127 -3.11 -18.60 -22.72
N ARG A 128 -2.20 -18.05 -21.91
CA ARG A 128 -2.30 -17.99 -20.46
C ARG A 128 -2.70 -16.59 -20.05
N TYR A 129 -3.78 -16.45 -19.28
CA TYR A 129 -4.35 -15.14 -18.92
C TYR A 129 -5.05 -15.10 -17.56
N GLU A 130 -5.26 -16.27 -16.91
CA GLU A 130 -5.92 -16.36 -15.63
C GLU A 130 -4.99 -15.93 -14.50
N ILE A 131 -5.51 -15.11 -13.57
CA ILE A 131 -4.76 -14.60 -12.43
C ILE A 131 -5.43 -15.05 -11.15
N ILE A 132 -4.65 -15.68 -10.27
CA ILE A 132 -5.10 -16.06 -8.93
C ILE A 132 -4.89 -14.86 -8.01
N CYS A 133 -5.96 -14.45 -7.33
CA CYS A 133 -6.01 -13.43 -6.29
C CYS A 133 -6.38 -14.07 -4.94
N PHE A 134 -6.51 -13.26 -3.90
CA PHE A 134 -6.86 -13.77 -2.57
C PHE A 134 -8.11 -13.10 -2.00
N ASP A 135 -8.87 -13.87 -1.21
CA ASP A 135 -10.00 -13.34 -0.43
C ASP A 135 -9.52 -12.15 0.44
N ASN A 136 -10.39 -11.17 0.62
CA ASN A 136 -10.14 -9.93 1.36
C ASN A 136 -9.03 -9.03 0.82
N SER A 137 -8.42 -9.34 -0.33
CA SER A 137 -7.41 -8.49 -0.96
C SER A 137 -8.01 -7.15 -1.44
N PHE A 138 -7.12 -6.17 -1.65
CA PHE A 138 -7.48 -4.89 -2.26
C PHE A 138 -6.39 -4.44 -3.23
N HIS A 139 -6.70 -4.42 -4.53
CA HIS A 139 -5.73 -4.09 -5.58
C HIS A 139 -6.01 -2.78 -6.32
N GLY A 140 -7.15 -2.12 -6.07
CA GLY A 140 -7.49 -0.83 -6.67
C GLY A 140 -8.97 -0.66 -7.02
N ARG A 141 -9.27 0.44 -7.71
CA ARG A 141 -10.64 0.86 -8.06
C ARG A 141 -10.88 1.00 -9.57
N THR A 142 -9.92 0.65 -10.41
CA THR A 142 -10.11 0.53 -11.88
C THR A 142 -10.78 -0.82 -12.20
N MET A 143 -11.30 -0.98 -13.39
CA MET A 143 -12.12 -2.16 -13.73
C MET A 143 -11.38 -3.50 -13.51
N ALA A 144 -10.11 -3.63 -13.97
CA ALA A 144 -9.36 -4.86 -13.77
C ALA A 144 -8.87 -5.02 -12.32
N THR A 145 -8.39 -3.97 -11.66
CA THR A 145 -7.96 -4.06 -10.26
C THR A 145 -9.14 -4.27 -9.31
N MET A 146 -10.33 -3.79 -9.66
CA MET A 146 -11.55 -4.09 -8.93
C MET A 146 -11.94 -5.56 -9.09
N ALA A 147 -11.88 -6.10 -10.32
CA ALA A 147 -12.12 -7.51 -10.57
C ALA A 147 -11.11 -8.43 -9.86
N ALA A 148 -9.86 -7.96 -9.65
CA ALA A 148 -8.83 -8.66 -8.89
C ALA A 148 -8.96 -8.50 -7.35
N THR A 149 -9.78 -7.56 -6.87
CA THR A 149 -9.99 -7.30 -5.43
C THR A 149 -10.92 -8.34 -4.81
N GLY A 150 -10.48 -9.05 -3.77
CA GLY A 150 -11.20 -10.17 -3.14
C GLY A 150 -12.30 -9.74 -2.15
N GLN A 151 -12.96 -8.61 -2.37
CA GLN A 151 -14.03 -8.09 -1.51
C GLN A 151 -15.34 -7.96 -2.30
N LYS A 152 -16.24 -8.94 -2.15
CA LYS A 152 -17.50 -9.06 -2.92
C LYS A 152 -18.36 -7.80 -2.94
N LYS A 153 -18.36 -7.00 -1.84
CA LYS A 153 -19.13 -5.76 -1.74
C LYS A 153 -18.82 -4.73 -2.83
N PHE A 154 -17.64 -4.82 -3.47
CA PHE A 154 -17.25 -3.93 -4.56
C PHE A 154 -17.65 -4.45 -5.94
N HIS A 155 -18.10 -5.70 -6.04
CA HIS A 155 -18.41 -6.37 -7.31
C HIS A 155 -19.87 -6.26 -7.72
N GLU A 156 -20.80 -6.09 -6.76
CA GLU A 156 -22.24 -6.28 -6.98
C GLU A 156 -22.81 -5.37 -8.07
N TYR A 157 -22.39 -4.10 -8.11
CA TYR A 157 -22.90 -3.08 -9.04
C TYR A 157 -22.04 -2.92 -10.31
N LEU A 158 -20.94 -3.69 -10.45
CA LEU A 158 -19.98 -3.54 -11.57
C LEU A 158 -20.08 -4.68 -12.59
N LYS A 159 -21.09 -5.54 -12.48
CA LYS A 159 -21.24 -6.67 -13.41
C LYS A 159 -21.62 -6.20 -14.82
N PRO A 160 -21.08 -6.83 -15.90
CA PRO A 160 -20.10 -7.93 -15.86
C PRO A 160 -18.70 -7.44 -15.51
N LEU A 161 -18.04 -8.10 -14.55
CA LEU A 161 -16.65 -7.85 -14.20
C LEU A 161 -15.72 -8.36 -15.30
N GLN A 162 -14.51 -7.81 -15.37
CA GLN A 162 -13.46 -8.41 -16.17
C GLN A 162 -13.19 -9.84 -15.70
N GLU A 163 -13.27 -10.77 -16.62
CA GLU A 163 -13.16 -12.19 -16.33
C GLU A 163 -11.74 -12.67 -16.04
N LYS A 164 -11.65 -13.90 -15.51
CA LYS A 164 -10.42 -14.66 -15.31
C LYS A 164 -9.55 -14.17 -14.17
N PHE A 165 -10.19 -13.62 -13.13
CA PHE A 165 -9.65 -13.55 -11.79
C PHE A 165 -10.33 -14.61 -10.93
N VAL A 166 -9.53 -15.46 -10.26
CA VAL A 166 -10.01 -16.53 -9.38
C VAL A 166 -9.42 -16.33 -7.99
N PHE A 167 -10.15 -16.70 -6.93
CA PHE A 167 -9.82 -16.33 -5.57
C PHE A 167 -9.47 -17.55 -4.72
N ALA A 168 -8.27 -17.53 -4.13
CA ALA A 168 -7.78 -18.48 -3.16
C ALA A 168 -7.94 -17.92 -1.73
N ARG A 169 -7.96 -18.79 -0.74
CA ARG A 169 -7.87 -18.36 0.67
C ARG A 169 -6.47 -17.88 0.99
N PHE A 170 -6.37 -16.74 1.66
CA PHE A 170 -5.09 -16.19 2.09
C PHE A 170 -4.41 -17.12 3.14
N ASN A 171 -3.10 -17.29 3.04
CA ASN A 171 -2.30 -18.22 3.85
C ASN A 171 -2.66 -19.72 3.69
N ASP A 172 -3.36 -20.09 2.63
CA ASP A 172 -3.71 -21.49 2.32
C ASP A 172 -3.15 -21.91 0.95
N ILE A 173 -2.00 -22.57 0.94
CA ILE A 173 -1.33 -23.02 -0.28
C ILE A 173 -2.15 -24.10 -1.04
N GLU A 174 -2.91 -24.91 -0.30
CA GLU A 174 -3.74 -25.95 -0.94
C GLU A 174 -4.90 -25.33 -1.73
N SER A 175 -5.45 -24.21 -1.26
CA SER A 175 -6.46 -23.48 -2.02
C SER A 175 -5.89 -22.93 -3.33
N VAL A 176 -4.64 -22.47 -3.34
CA VAL A 176 -3.94 -22.01 -4.56
C VAL A 176 -3.71 -23.17 -5.54
N LYS A 177 -3.21 -24.31 -5.04
CA LYS A 177 -2.95 -25.51 -5.87
C LYS A 177 -4.19 -25.98 -6.62
N LYS A 178 -5.36 -25.93 -5.97
CA LYS A 178 -6.65 -26.32 -6.58
C LYS A 178 -7.10 -25.39 -7.72
N LEU A 179 -6.63 -24.16 -7.74
CA LEU A 179 -7.01 -23.16 -8.74
C LEU A 179 -6.03 -23.08 -9.92
N ILE A 180 -4.83 -23.65 -9.78
CA ILE A 180 -3.86 -23.64 -10.88
C ILE A 180 -4.41 -24.46 -12.04
N SER A 181 -4.46 -23.83 -13.19
CA SER A 181 -4.84 -24.44 -14.47
C SER A 181 -3.76 -24.16 -15.52
N ILE A 182 -3.88 -24.79 -16.68
CA ILE A 182 -3.02 -24.51 -17.84
C ILE A 182 -3.18 -23.07 -18.35
N LYS A 183 -4.26 -22.37 -17.97
CA LYS A 183 -4.53 -20.98 -18.32
C LYS A 183 -3.98 -20.00 -17.29
N THR A 184 -3.51 -20.46 -16.13
CA THR A 184 -2.99 -19.59 -15.08
C THR A 184 -1.68 -18.97 -15.51
N VAL A 185 -1.58 -17.64 -15.44
CA VAL A 185 -0.39 -16.86 -15.83
C VAL A 185 0.31 -16.22 -14.65
N ALA A 186 -0.44 -15.84 -13.62
CA ALA A 186 0.11 -15.16 -12.46
C ALA A 186 -0.68 -15.43 -11.18
N VAL A 187 0.00 -15.22 -10.06
CA VAL A 187 -0.62 -15.05 -8.73
C VAL A 187 -0.28 -13.65 -8.26
N ILE A 188 -1.28 -12.87 -7.81
CA ILE A 188 -1.10 -11.56 -7.18
C ILE A 188 -1.43 -11.63 -5.70
N VAL A 189 -0.53 -11.17 -4.84
CA VAL A 189 -0.68 -11.22 -3.38
C VAL A 189 -0.12 -9.98 -2.71
N GLU A 190 -0.83 -9.49 -1.68
CA GLU A 190 -0.29 -8.49 -0.75
C GLU A 190 0.53 -9.22 0.33
N PRO A 191 1.82 -8.90 0.58
CA PRO A 191 2.56 -9.44 1.73
C PRO A 191 1.92 -9.10 3.08
N VAL A 192 1.16 -7.99 3.15
CA VAL A 192 0.26 -7.65 4.25
C VAL A 192 -1.02 -7.09 3.65
N GLN A 193 -2.14 -7.78 3.83
CA GLN A 193 -3.47 -7.30 3.42
C GLN A 193 -3.93 -6.15 4.31
N GLY A 194 -3.64 -4.92 3.90
CA GLY A 194 -3.90 -3.74 4.73
C GLY A 194 -5.37 -3.37 4.84
N GLU A 195 -6.13 -3.44 3.74
CA GLU A 195 -7.58 -3.18 3.72
C GLU A 195 -8.39 -4.39 4.19
N GLY A 196 -7.84 -5.59 4.09
CA GLY A 196 -8.43 -6.85 4.52
C GLY A 196 -8.37 -7.12 6.02
N GLY A 197 -7.98 -6.15 6.86
CA GLY A 197 -7.91 -6.32 8.32
C GLY A 197 -6.49 -6.50 8.88
N VAL A 198 -5.47 -6.07 8.15
CA VAL A 198 -4.04 -6.11 8.52
C VAL A 198 -3.55 -7.55 8.79
N PHE A 199 -3.79 -8.45 7.85
CA PHE A 199 -3.26 -9.80 7.91
C PHE A 199 -1.93 -9.91 7.17
N SER A 200 -0.88 -10.35 7.87
CA SER A 200 0.42 -10.65 7.27
C SER A 200 0.43 -12.05 6.64
N ALA A 201 1.10 -12.18 5.52
CA ALA A 201 1.36 -13.50 4.94
C ALA A 201 2.32 -14.31 5.83
N ASP A 202 2.11 -15.61 5.92
CA ASP A 202 3.03 -16.50 6.59
C ASP A 202 4.30 -16.72 5.75
N LYS A 203 5.45 -16.77 6.41
CA LYS A 203 6.73 -17.01 5.71
C LYS A 203 6.73 -18.32 4.92
N LYS A 204 6.14 -19.37 5.49
CA LYS A 204 6.04 -20.67 4.84
C LYS A 204 5.15 -20.56 3.61
N PHE A 205 3.98 -19.93 3.74
CA PHE A 205 3.05 -19.73 2.64
C PHE A 205 3.70 -19.03 1.45
N LEU A 206 4.38 -17.88 1.64
CA LEU A 206 5.03 -17.16 0.54
C LEU A 206 6.20 -17.94 -0.10
N LYS A 207 6.95 -18.72 0.70
CA LYS A 207 7.98 -19.63 0.16
C LYS A 207 7.39 -20.72 -0.69
N ASP A 208 6.35 -21.39 -0.18
CA ASP A 208 5.64 -22.46 -0.91
C ASP A 208 4.99 -21.91 -2.17
N LEU A 209 4.44 -20.70 -2.11
CA LEU A 209 3.85 -20.00 -3.25
C LEU A 209 4.89 -19.70 -4.33
N ARG A 210 6.11 -19.25 -3.95
CA ARG A 210 7.21 -19.06 -4.90
C ARG A 210 7.60 -20.36 -5.59
N VAL A 211 7.80 -21.43 -4.81
CA VAL A 211 8.13 -22.76 -5.36
C VAL A 211 7.02 -23.26 -6.30
N LEU A 212 5.78 -23.07 -5.91
CA LEU A 212 4.62 -23.47 -6.72
C LEU A 212 4.55 -22.68 -8.04
N CYS A 213 4.80 -21.37 -8.01
CA CYS A 213 4.86 -20.53 -9.20
C CYS A 213 6.01 -20.94 -10.12
N ASP A 214 7.19 -21.22 -9.56
CA ASP A 214 8.36 -21.65 -10.36
C ASP A 214 8.11 -22.99 -11.05
N LYS A 215 7.57 -23.98 -10.31
CA LYS A 215 7.24 -25.32 -10.86
C LYS A 215 6.26 -25.26 -12.02
N ASN A 216 5.30 -24.34 -12.00
CA ASN A 216 4.25 -24.21 -13.01
C ASN A 216 4.55 -23.12 -14.04
N ASN A 217 5.73 -22.51 -14.00
CA ASN A 217 6.12 -21.35 -14.83
C ASN A 217 5.02 -20.26 -14.79
N ILE A 218 4.59 -19.85 -13.59
CA ILE A 218 3.60 -18.81 -13.31
C ILE A 218 4.35 -17.59 -12.74
N LEU A 219 3.90 -16.37 -13.04
CA LEU A 219 4.47 -15.16 -12.46
C LEU A 219 3.94 -14.95 -11.03
N LEU A 220 4.82 -14.55 -10.11
CA LEU A 220 4.44 -14.11 -8.78
C LEU A 220 4.51 -12.58 -8.73
N ILE A 221 3.37 -11.94 -8.42
CA ILE A 221 3.22 -10.49 -8.29
C ILE A 221 3.00 -10.16 -6.82
N PHE A 222 3.87 -9.31 -6.26
CA PHE A 222 3.63 -8.74 -4.93
C PHE A 222 3.07 -7.32 -5.05
N ASP A 223 1.86 -7.15 -4.52
CA ASP A 223 1.28 -5.82 -4.32
C ASP A 223 1.79 -5.25 -3.00
N GLU A 224 2.78 -4.36 -3.09
CA GLU A 224 3.37 -3.68 -1.94
C GLU A 224 2.94 -2.21 -1.84
N ILE A 225 1.82 -1.85 -2.48
CA ILE A 225 1.31 -0.47 -2.51
C ILE A 225 1.10 0.10 -1.10
N GLN A 226 0.61 -0.71 -0.17
CA GLN A 226 0.39 -0.24 1.21
C GLN A 226 1.51 -0.66 2.17
N CYS A 227 2.10 -1.84 1.99
CA CYS A 227 3.06 -2.43 2.92
C CYS A 227 4.53 -2.21 2.55
N GLY A 228 4.83 -1.69 1.34
CA GLY A 228 6.18 -1.36 0.91
C GLY A 228 6.71 -0.02 1.41
N VAL A 229 7.80 0.42 0.84
CA VAL A 229 8.49 1.70 1.09
C VAL A 229 8.69 1.96 2.59
N GLY A 230 9.28 0.98 3.28
CA GLY A 230 9.67 1.09 4.68
C GLY A 230 8.60 0.70 5.71
N ARG A 231 7.33 0.55 5.33
CA ARG A 231 6.21 0.33 6.24
C ARG A 231 6.38 -0.91 7.12
N THR A 232 6.94 -1.99 6.57
CA THR A 232 7.22 -3.25 7.27
C THR A 232 8.62 -3.32 7.91
N GLY A 233 9.37 -2.19 7.89
CA GLY A 233 10.75 -2.13 8.42
C GLY A 233 11.84 -2.48 7.42
N LYS A 234 11.48 -2.90 6.22
CA LYS A 234 12.35 -3.04 5.05
C LYS A 234 11.82 -2.14 3.94
N PHE A 235 12.66 -1.82 2.94
CA PHE A 235 12.18 -0.98 1.84
C PHE A 235 11.08 -1.68 1.04
N TYR A 236 11.36 -2.89 0.56
CA TYR A 236 10.33 -3.78 0.06
C TYR A 236 9.89 -4.75 1.15
N ALA A 237 8.59 -5.02 1.25
CA ALA A 237 8.05 -5.95 2.22
C ALA A 237 8.56 -7.37 1.98
N PHE A 238 8.79 -7.78 0.72
CA PHE A 238 9.30 -9.10 0.36
C PHE A 238 10.66 -9.42 0.98
N GLU A 239 11.47 -8.41 1.32
CA GLU A 239 12.77 -8.61 1.97
C GLU A 239 12.63 -9.29 3.35
N ASN A 240 11.47 -9.15 4.03
CA ASN A 240 11.21 -9.82 5.32
C ASN A 240 11.01 -11.33 5.18
N TYR A 241 10.67 -11.80 3.99
CA TYR A 241 10.31 -13.18 3.70
C TYR A 241 11.43 -13.97 3.01
N ASN A 242 12.46 -13.28 2.48
CA ASN A 242 13.47 -13.84 1.57
C ASN A 242 12.83 -14.53 0.35
N VAL A 243 11.75 -13.95 -0.17
CA VAL A 243 11.04 -14.40 -1.35
C VAL A 243 11.01 -13.25 -2.36
N LYS A 244 11.58 -13.46 -3.54
CA LYS A 244 11.57 -12.47 -4.61
C LYS A 244 10.41 -12.75 -5.55
N PRO A 245 9.49 -11.78 -5.77
CA PRO A 245 8.47 -11.90 -6.80
C PRO A 245 9.07 -11.67 -8.19
N ASP A 246 8.31 -12.00 -9.24
CA ASP A 246 8.65 -11.63 -10.61
C ASP A 246 8.28 -10.17 -10.91
N ILE A 247 7.21 -9.67 -10.26
CA ILE A 247 6.75 -8.28 -10.36
C ILE A 247 6.44 -7.77 -8.96
N VAL A 248 6.86 -6.54 -8.64
CA VAL A 248 6.42 -5.83 -7.43
C VAL A 248 5.82 -4.49 -7.81
N THR A 249 4.67 -4.15 -7.21
CA THR A 249 4.02 -2.86 -7.38
C THR A 249 4.11 -2.04 -6.10
N ILE A 250 4.44 -0.77 -6.23
CA ILE A 250 4.52 0.20 -5.11
C ILE A 250 3.87 1.52 -5.51
N ALA A 251 3.32 2.24 -4.53
CA ALA A 251 2.77 3.59 -4.71
C ALA A 251 2.71 4.32 -3.36
N LYS A 252 1.61 5.01 -3.04
CA LYS A 252 1.34 5.68 -1.75
C LYS A 252 2.55 6.45 -1.23
N SER A 253 3.32 5.85 -0.31
CA SER A 253 4.47 6.48 0.31
C SER A 253 5.69 6.68 -0.59
N LEU A 254 5.65 6.17 -1.83
CA LEU A 254 6.75 6.31 -2.77
C LEU A 254 7.17 7.77 -2.99
N ALA A 255 6.21 8.68 -3.14
CA ALA A 255 6.45 10.11 -3.28
C ALA A 255 5.94 10.95 -2.07
N ASN A 256 5.65 10.30 -0.95
CA ASN A 256 5.24 10.93 0.33
C ASN A 256 4.12 11.98 0.19
N GLY A 257 3.11 11.71 -0.62
CA GLY A 257 1.93 12.55 -0.79
C GLY A 257 1.65 12.99 -2.24
N LEU A 258 2.64 12.96 -3.12
CA LEU A 258 2.42 13.20 -4.54
C LEU A 258 1.96 11.92 -5.26
N PRO A 259 1.08 12.03 -6.28
CA PRO A 259 0.66 10.91 -7.11
C PRO A 259 1.87 10.26 -7.81
N LEU A 260 2.15 9.00 -7.47
CA LEU A 260 3.16 8.18 -8.13
C LEU A 260 2.94 6.71 -7.81
N GLY A 261 3.01 5.86 -8.82
CA GLY A 261 3.07 4.41 -8.71
C GLY A 261 4.25 3.87 -9.53
N ALA A 262 4.67 2.67 -9.23
CA ALA A 262 5.68 1.98 -10.00
C ALA A 262 5.39 0.47 -10.07
N THR A 263 5.55 -0.10 -11.25
CA THR A 263 5.60 -1.53 -11.51
C THR A 263 7.04 -1.88 -11.83
N ILE A 264 7.63 -2.75 -11.03
CA ILE A 264 9.03 -3.18 -11.18
C ILE A 264 8.99 -4.66 -11.55
N ALA A 265 9.46 -4.98 -12.74
CA ALA A 265 9.44 -6.32 -13.30
C ALA A 265 10.84 -6.91 -13.38
N SER A 266 10.99 -8.18 -13.03
CA SER A 266 12.23 -8.94 -13.17
C SER A 266 12.56 -9.22 -14.65
N LYS A 267 13.80 -9.59 -14.93
CA LYS A 267 14.24 -9.95 -16.29
C LYS A 267 13.36 -11.04 -16.93
N LYS A 268 12.71 -11.89 -16.14
CA LYS A 268 11.83 -12.97 -16.63
C LYS A 268 10.68 -12.47 -17.50
N CYS A 269 10.09 -11.30 -17.15
CA CYS A 269 8.90 -10.79 -17.81
C CYS A 269 9.00 -9.33 -18.27
N ALA A 270 10.04 -8.60 -17.88
CA ALA A 270 10.17 -7.17 -18.18
C ALA A 270 10.16 -6.84 -19.67
N ASP A 271 10.68 -7.74 -20.52
CA ASP A 271 10.79 -7.57 -21.96
C ASP A 271 9.54 -8.05 -22.74
N ALA A 272 8.49 -8.49 -22.04
CA ALA A 272 7.24 -8.86 -22.69
C ALA A 272 6.51 -7.65 -23.29
N PHE A 273 6.62 -6.47 -22.67
CA PHE A 273 6.13 -5.22 -23.27
C PHE A 273 7.11 -4.68 -24.31
N VAL A 274 6.56 -4.23 -25.44
CA VAL A 274 7.26 -3.45 -26.47
C VAL A 274 6.64 -2.05 -26.57
N TYR A 275 7.26 -1.17 -27.35
CA TYR A 275 6.75 0.20 -27.53
C TYR A 275 5.31 0.18 -28.02
N GLY A 276 4.44 0.95 -27.32
CA GLY A 276 3.01 1.06 -27.62
C GLY A 276 2.10 0.13 -26.82
N ASP A 277 2.61 -0.91 -26.16
CA ASP A 277 1.76 -1.84 -25.40
C ASP A 277 1.12 -1.22 -24.16
N HIS A 278 1.79 -0.24 -23.54
CA HIS A 278 1.29 0.46 -22.36
C HIS A 278 1.82 1.88 -22.30
N GLY A 279 1.10 2.77 -21.62
CA GLY A 279 1.47 4.17 -21.51
C GLY A 279 0.70 4.92 -20.43
N SER A 280 1.18 6.10 -20.09
CA SER A 280 0.53 7.05 -19.19
C SER A 280 1.00 8.46 -19.54
N THR A 281 0.08 9.42 -19.63
CA THR A 281 0.44 10.83 -19.87
C THR A 281 1.25 11.42 -18.72
N PHE A 282 0.80 11.21 -17.49
CA PHE A 282 1.40 11.81 -16.27
C PHE A 282 2.28 10.83 -15.49
N GLY A 283 2.28 9.55 -15.82
CA GLY A 283 3.09 8.53 -15.14
C GLY A 283 4.58 8.88 -15.16
N GLY A 284 5.20 8.90 -13.98
CA GLY A 284 6.58 9.36 -13.84
C GLY A 284 6.73 10.89 -13.92
N ASN A 285 5.69 11.65 -13.49
CA ASN A 285 5.79 13.11 -13.42
C ASN A 285 7.09 13.55 -12.76
N PRO A 286 7.85 14.48 -13.36
CA PRO A 286 9.18 14.91 -12.88
C PRO A 286 9.18 15.38 -11.42
N VAL A 287 8.16 16.12 -10.98
CA VAL A 287 8.03 16.62 -9.59
C VAL A 287 7.81 15.45 -8.62
N SER A 288 6.92 14.51 -8.97
CA SER A 288 6.69 13.30 -8.17
C SER A 288 7.94 12.42 -8.11
N CYS A 289 8.69 12.30 -9.21
CA CYS A 289 9.95 11.55 -9.27
C CYS A 289 11.06 12.18 -8.42
N ALA A 290 11.16 13.51 -8.40
CA ALA A 290 12.09 14.23 -7.53
C ALA A 290 11.78 14.00 -6.05
N ALA A 291 10.48 14.08 -5.67
CA ALA A 291 10.02 13.75 -4.32
C ALA A 291 10.36 12.31 -3.94
N ALA A 292 10.04 11.34 -4.80
CA ALA A 292 10.31 9.91 -4.58
C ALA A 292 11.81 9.62 -4.44
N THR A 293 12.65 10.22 -5.29
CA THR A 293 14.11 10.10 -5.17
C THR A 293 14.61 10.58 -3.81
N CYS A 294 14.01 11.63 -3.27
CA CYS A 294 14.30 12.12 -1.92
C CYS A 294 13.85 11.11 -0.85
N VAL A 295 12.64 10.55 -0.97
CA VAL A 295 12.15 9.48 -0.08
C VAL A 295 13.10 8.30 -0.07
N LEU A 296 13.57 7.83 -1.23
CA LEU A 296 14.52 6.72 -1.32
C LEU A 296 15.83 7.01 -0.57
N LYS A 297 16.32 8.25 -0.62
CA LYS A 297 17.52 8.68 0.12
C LYS A 297 17.31 8.68 1.64
N ILE A 298 16.11 9.03 2.11
CA ILE A 298 15.76 8.99 3.53
C ILE A 298 15.66 7.55 4.04
N MET A 299 15.18 6.60 3.23
CA MET A 299 14.97 5.19 3.57
C MET A 299 16.30 4.41 3.68
N THR A 300 17.21 4.90 4.52
CA THR A 300 18.48 4.23 4.86
C THR A 300 18.23 3.08 5.84
N SER A 301 19.19 2.14 5.94
CA SER A 301 19.13 1.05 6.94
C SER A 301 19.01 1.59 8.38
N LYS A 302 19.69 2.70 8.70
CA LYS A 302 19.59 3.37 10.00
C LYS A 302 18.17 3.87 10.27
N PHE A 303 17.54 4.51 9.29
CA PHE A 303 16.17 5.02 9.39
C PHE A 303 15.17 3.86 9.61
N LEU A 304 15.26 2.81 8.78
CA LEU A 304 14.39 1.65 8.86
C LEU A 304 14.57 0.88 10.18
N ASN A 305 15.81 0.73 10.66
CA ASN A 305 16.08 0.09 11.95
C ASN A 305 15.52 0.90 13.14
N ASN A 306 15.54 2.24 13.06
CA ASN A 306 14.89 3.08 14.08
C ASN A 306 13.37 2.90 14.07
N SER A 307 12.76 2.88 12.89
CA SER A 307 11.32 2.60 12.73
C SER A 307 10.94 1.22 13.33
N LEU A 308 11.77 0.17 13.11
CA LEU A 308 11.56 -1.14 13.72
C LEU A 308 11.66 -1.13 15.24
N LYS A 309 12.56 -0.35 15.84
CA LYS A 309 12.64 -0.20 17.29
C LYS A 309 11.36 0.43 17.86
N ILE A 310 10.83 1.44 17.19
CA ILE A 310 9.56 2.08 17.57
C ILE A 310 8.37 1.11 17.36
N SER A 311 8.38 0.36 16.27
CA SER A 311 7.37 -0.68 16.03
C SER A 311 7.32 -1.71 17.18
N LYS A 312 8.47 -2.26 17.59
CA LYS A 312 8.55 -3.20 18.73
C LYS A 312 8.01 -2.58 20.01
N TYR A 313 8.33 -1.31 20.25
CA TYR A 313 7.81 -0.57 21.42
C TYR A 313 6.29 -0.40 21.35
N LEU A 314 5.74 -0.05 20.19
CA LEU A 314 4.29 0.10 20.01
C LEU A 314 3.58 -1.24 20.21
N PHE A 315 4.09 -2.33 19.63
CA PHE A 315 3.54 -3.68 19.85
C PHE A 315 3.52 -4.05 21.33
N SER A 316 4.63 -3.84 22.08
CA SER A 316 4.67 -4.15 23.50
C SER A 316 3.63 -3.38 24.32
N LYS A 317 3.38 -2.10 23.96
CA LYS A 317 2.35 -1.28 24.60
C LYS A 317 0.93 -1.76 24.26
N LEU A 318 0.70 -2.14 23.02
CA LEU A 318 -0.60 -2.69 22.60
C LEU A 318 -0.88 -4.04 23.29
N GLU A 319 0.12 -4.92 23.41
CA GLU A 319 -0.03 -6.17 24.17
C GLU A 319 -0.38 -5.92 25.65
N THR A 320 0.19 -4.88 26.27
CA THR A 320 -0.24 -4.45 27.61
C THR A 320 -1.71 -4.00 27.62
N LEU A 321 -2.18 -3.30 26.59
CA LEU A 321 -3.61 -2.96 26.49
C LEU A 321 -4.47 -4.20 26.34
N LYS A 322 -4.03 -5.20 25.58
CA LYS A 322 -4.75 -6.46 25.40
C LYS A 322 -4.93 -7.22 26.72
N THR A 323 -3.95 -7.21 27.61
CA THR A 323 -4.10 -7.82 28.95
C THR A 323 -5.08 -7.07 29.85
N LYS A 324 -5.27 -5.75 29.60
CA LYS A 324 -6.18 -4.89 30.38
C LYS A 324 -7.62 -4.90 29.85
N HIS A 325 -7.81 -5.03 28.53
CA HIS A 325 -9.10 -4.90 27.87
C HIS A 325 -9.48 -6.18 27.11
N SER A 326 -10.45 -6.94 27.64
CA SER A 326 -10.94 -8.20 27.06
C SER A 326 -11.60 -8.04 25.68
N ILE A 327 -11.99 -6.82 25.32
CA ILE A 327 -12.51 -6.53 23.98
C ILE A 327 -11.45 -6.55 22.88
N ILE A 328 -10.16 -6.57 23.22
CA ILE A 328 -9.07 -6.77 22.24
C ILE A 328 -8.90 -8.28 22.01
N LYS A 329 -9.33 -8.73 20.85
CA LYS A 329 -9.22 -10.12 20.42
C LYS A 329 -7.78 -10.48 20.03
N GLU A 330 -7.18 -9.67 19.16
CA GLU A 330 -5.87 -9.93 18.56
C GLU A 330 -5.12 -8.64 18.20
N ILE A 331 -3.79 -8.68 18.29
CA ILE A 331 -2.91 -7.64 17.76
C ILE A 331 -2.03 -8.29 16.71
N ARG A 332 -2.05 -7.77 15.48
CA ARG A 332 -1.32 -8.35 14.34
C ARG A 332 -0.74 -7.27 13.42
N GLY A 333 0.15 -7.68 12.53
CA GLY A 333 0.77 -6.79 11.55
C GLY A 333 2.28 -6.95 11.50
N MET A 334 2.96 -6.02 10.80
CA MET A 334 4.41 -6.04 10.60
C MET A 334 4.97 -4.61 10.50
N GLY A 335 6.03 -4.32 11.25
CA GLY A 335 6.57 -2.96 11.27
C GLY A 335 5.54 -1.97 11.83
N LEU A 336 5.27 -0.88 11.13
CA LEU A 336 4.29 0.14 11.52
C LEU A 336 3.00 0.07 10.69
N ILE A 337 2.59 -1.12 10.26
CA ILE A 337 1.24 -1.45 9.81
C ILE A 337 0.65 -2.45 10.80
N ILE A 338 -0.25 -1.95 11.67
CA ILE A 338 -0.74 -2.70 12.84
C ILE A 338 -2.25 -2.69 12.87
N GLY A 339 -2.84 -3.85 13.10
CA GLY A 339 -4.26 -4.05 13.34
C GLY A 339 -4.49 -4.47 14.79
N VAL A 340 -5.42 -3.80 15.46
CA VAL A 340 -5.95 -4.19 16.77
C VAL A 340 -7.38 -4.66 16.52
N ASP A 341 -7.59 -5.97 16.50
CA ASP A 341 -8.88 -6.59 16.25
C ASP A 341 -9.71 -6.65 17.53
N LEU A 342 -10.94 -6.17 17.45
CA LEU A 342 -11.85 -6.04 18.58
C LEU A 342 -13.01 -7.05 18.47
N THR A 343 -13.63 -7.36 19.59
CA THR A 343 -14.88 -8.10 19.64
C THR A 343 -16.12 -7.23 19.39
N VAL A 344 -15.93 -5.91 19.29
CA VAL A 344 -16.96 -4.88 19.10
C VAL A 344 -16.65 -4.00 17.90
N ASN A 345 -17.63 -3.21 17.43
CA ASN A 345 -17.41 -2.23 16.38
C ASN A 345 -16.48 -1.10 16.85
N GLY A 346 -15.44 -0.82 16.07
CA GLY A 346 -14.41 0.16 16.41
C GLY A 346 -14.77 1.64 16.14
N LYS A 347 -15.95 1.93 15.57
CA LYS A 347 -16.33 3.27 15.12
C LYS A 347 -16.33 4.31 16.24
N ASP A 348 -16.87 3.95 17.41
CA ASP A 348 -16.97 4.88 18.54
C ASP A 348 -15.59 5.11 19.19
N ILE A 349 -14.73 4.09 19.19
CA ILE A 349 -13.33 4.21 19.61
C ILE A 349 -12.58 5.19 18.70
N VAL A 350 -12.72 5.06 17.36
CA VAL A 350 -12.13 5.99 16.38
C VAL A 350 -12.65 7.42 16.62
N SER A 351 -13.96 7.58 16.85
CA SER A 351 -14.58 8.88 17.10
C SER A 351 -14.05 9.51 18.41
N TYR A 352 -13.90 8.71 19.46
CA TYR A 352 -13.32 9.16 20.73
C TYR A 352 -11.85 9.57 20.55
N CYS A 353 -11.03 8.74 19.89
CA CYS A 353 -9.64 9.06 19.61
C CYS A 353 -9.51 10.38 18.86
N LEU A 354 -10.33 10.60 17.83
CA LEU A 354 -10.36 11.84 17.06
C LEU A 354 -10.70 13.05 17.96
N SER A 355 -11.69 12.89 18.86
CA SER A 355 -12.06 13.95 19.81
C SER A 355 -10.92 14.33 20.76
N LYS A 356 -10.05 13.38 21.10
CA LYS A 356 -8.87 13.55 21.95
C LYS A 356 -7.59 13.94 21.21
N GLY A 357 -7.65 14.12 19.88
CA GLY A 357 -6.52 14.56 19.06
C GLY A 357 -5.63 13.43 18.55
N LEU A 358 -6.16 12.22 18.40
CA LEU A 358 -5.50 11.10 17.77
C LEU A 358 -6.29 10.66 16.53
N ILE A 359 -5.63 10.63 15.37
CA ILE A 359 -6.22 10.14 14.12
C ILE A 359 -5.80 8.69 13.90
N ILE A 360 -6.78 7.79 13.94
CA ILE A 360 -6.70 6.39 13.55
C ILE A 360 -7.88 6.05 12.65
N ASN A 361 -7.91 4.87 12.05
CA ASN A 361 -9.12 4.39 11.38
C ASN A 361 -9.49 2.96 11.80
N CYS A 362 -10.69 2.56 11.43
CA CYS A 362 -11.17 1.19 11.57
C CYS A 362 -11.43 0.59 10.20
N THR A 363 -11.00 -0.65 9.98
CA THR A 363 -11.30 -1.45 8.79
C THR A 363 -12.02 -2.73 9.22
N HIS A 364 -12.80 -3.34 8.33
CA HIS A 364 -13.62 -4.52 8.67
C HIS A 364 -14.44 -4.36 9.95
N ASP A 365 -14.94 -3.13 10.21
CA ASP A 365 -15.80 -2.74 11.33
C ASP A 365 -15.20 -2.96 12.72
N THR A 366 -14.29 -3.91 12.92
CA THR A 366 -13.71 -4.29 14.21
C THR A 366 -12.21 -4.04 14.34
N VAL A 367 -11.49 -3.77 13.25
CA VAL A 367 -10.02 -3.67 13.28
C VAL A 367 -9.57 -2.22 13.32
N LEU A 368 -9.12 -1.75 14.48
CA LEU A 368 -8.41 -0.47 14.55
C LEU A 368 -7.07 -0.60 13.81
N ARG A 369 -6.89 0.20 12.75
CA ARG A 369 -5.67 0.16 11.96
C ARG A 369 -4.78 1.36 12.27
N LEU A 370 -3.54 1.07 12.66
CA LEU A 370 -2.53 2.06 12.98
C LEU A 370 -1.46 2.08 11.88
N LEU A 371 -1.33 3.23 11.23
CA LEU A 371 -0.41 3.51 10.13
C LEU A 371 0.37 4.81 10.37
N PRO A 372 1.06 4.99 11.51
CA PRO A 372 1.76 6.24 11.79
C PRO A 372 2.90 6.49 10.82
N ALA A 373 3.35 7.72 10.69
CA ALA A 373 4.60 8.01 9.99
C ALA A 373 5.77 7.27 10.64
N LEU A 374 6.78 6.85 9.83
CA LEU A 374 7.93 6.06 10.32
C LEU A 374 8.88 6.88 11.22
N ILE A 375 8.60 8.17 11.38
CA ILE A 375 9.37 9.13 12.19
C ILE A 375 8.83 9.32 13.60
N ILE A 376 7.73 8.63 13.97
CA ILE A 376 7.16 8.75 15.32
C ILE A 376 8.18 8.37 16.40
N THR A 377 8.02 8.95 17.58
CA THR A 377 8.86 8.73 18.74
C THR A 377 8.16 7.86 19.79
N LYS A 378 8.89 7.39 20.80
CA LYS A 378 8.28 6.70 21.97
C LYS A 378 7.22 7.57 22.65
N ARG A 379 7.46 8.89 22.77
CA ARG A 379 6.50 9.84 23.36
C ARG A 379 5.19 9.90 22.56
N ASP A 380 5.29 9.85 21.22
CA ASP A 380 4.10 9.81 20.37
C ASP A 380 3.33 8.49 20.57
N VAL A 381 4.05 7.38 20.70
CA VAL A 381 3.46 6.07 21.04
C VAL A 381 2.74 6.13 22.38
N ASP A 382 3.40 6.63 23.44
CA ASP A 382 2.80 6.71 24.77
C ASP A 382 1.54 7.60 24.77
N THR A 383 1.56 8.70 24.01
CA THR A 383 0.38 9.57 23.84
C THR A 383 -0.76 8.84 23.14
N ALA A 384 -0.48 8.12 22.06
CA ALA A 384 -1.49 7.37 21.31
C ALA A 384 -2.08 6.23 22.17
N ILE A 385 -1.23 5.48 22.85
CA ILE A 385 -1.65 4.38 23.74
C ILE A 385 -2.55 4.87 24.85
N LYS A 386 -2.21 5.99 25.50
CA LYS A 386 -3.06 6.61 26.55
C LYS A 386 -4.46 6.91 26.02
N ILE A 387 -4.56 7.54 24.84
CA ILE A 387 -5.85 7.90 24.24
C ILE A 387 -6.65 6.65 23.84
N ILE A 388 -5.98 5.62 23.29
CA ILE A 388 -6.61 4.35 22.94
C ILE A 388 -7.10 3.64 24.22
N ASP A 389 -6.32 3.61 25.28
CA ASP A 389 -6.69 3.03 26.58
C ASP A 389 -7.97 3.68 27.15
N GLU A 390 -8.01 5.02 27.16
CA GLU A 390 -9.20 5.77 27.58
C GLU A 390 -10.42 5.46 26.71
N ALA A 391 -10.23 5.29 25.39
CA ALA A 391 -11.30 4.96 24.45
C ALA A 391 -11.85 3.55 24.70
N LEU A 392 -10.98 2.57 24.93
CA LEU A 392 -11.33 1.18 25.21
C LEU A 392 -12.08 1.06 26.57
N THR A 393 -11.62 1.77 27.60
CA THR A 393 -12.27 1.79 28.92
C THR A 393 -13.71 2.29 28.85
N LYS A 394 -14.03 3.17 27.90
CA LYS A 394 -15.42 3.69 27.73
C LYS A 394 -16.33 2.73 26.97
N GLN A 395 -15.79 1.72 26.32
CA GLN A 395 -16.53 0.70 25.56
C GLN A 395 -16.71 -0.61 26.36
N ALA A 396 -15.98 -0.76 27.45
CA ALA A 396 -16.13 -1.86 28.40
C ALA A 396 -17.23 -1.54 29.41
#